data_99a089243f0cbbe69d04d4c9f0b178b4
#
_entry.id   99a089243f0cbbe69d04d4c9f0b178b4
#
_cell.length_a   1.000
_cell.length_b   1.000
_cell.length_c   1.000
_cell.angle_alpha   90.00
_cell.angle_beta   90.00
_cell.angle_gamma   90.00
#
_symmetry.space_group_name_H-M   'P 1'
#
loop_
_entity.id
_entity.type
_entity.pdbx_description
1 polymer ?
#
loop_
_entity_poly.entity_id
_entity_poly.type
_entity_poly.pdbx_seq_one_letter_code
_entity_poly.pdbx_strand_id
1 'polypeptide(L)'
;MIRSIIIFFIILTNVTFAEIKKITIVGNARVSSATIESLVDKKIINIDTIYINNLTKKIYDTDFFSDVKISFNQDVLTINVSENPIVNFFYINGVKDSDLDQVNKIITLKENSIFSSSKLKKDIEATREFLNASGYYQASITPEVIKIDNNQINLIINIDKKEISKIKNIYFIGNKYFSNSQLMDVITSTEDGWWKIFSTSALSEQRIEYDKQLLKDFYRSKSFYDAQIESAFASIDKNNKFTLTYSINSGKKYKFGDYDLKVLGLVLKDEDINEIKNISNKLLKNEFYSPLTIDKINKQITVFLENKKFNNFEINIQDLKVTDDKINIIVQLNEGQKSLVNKINVKGNTITEEKVIRDNLIISEGDQLNSTKLKKSIDNVKSKQLFSKVDYKIEDSDKKNFKDLNLFVKEQPTGNISAGVGYGTNGGLFEASINERNFLGQGINLKTWTNIK
;
A
#
# COMPACT_ATOMS: atom_id res chain seq x y z
N MET A 1 -32.72 14.63 -83.51
CA MET A 1 -31.85 13.74 -82.75
C MET A 1 -30.55 14.50 -82.45
N ILE A 2 -30.47 15.18 -81.30
CA ILE A 2 -29.31 15.92 -80.85
C ILE A 2 -28.69 15.13 -79.69
N ARG A 3 -27.49 14.57 -79.87
CA ARG A 3 -26.73 13.90 -78.83
C ARG A 3 -25.94 14.96 -78.03
N SER A 4 -26.36 15.19 -76.78
CA SER A 4 -25.59 15.97 -75.84
C SER A 4 -24.42 15.08 -75.27
N ILE A 5 -23.21 15.51 -75.55
CA ILE A 5 -22.01 14.94 -74.93
C ILE A 5 -21.76 15.70 -73.65
N ILE A 6 -21.94 15.03 -72.47
CA ILE A 6 -21.57 15.57 -71.15
C ILE A 6 -20.08 15.23 -70.95
N ILE A 7 -19.22 16.26 -71.03
CA ILE A 7 -17.81 16.14 -70.65
C ILE A 7 -17.73 16.24 -69.13
N PHE A 8 -17.40 15.08 -68.50
CA PHE A 8 -17.13 15.02 -67.06
C PHE A 8 -15.68 15.47 -66.79
N PHE A 9 -15.54 16.71 -66.32
CA PHE A 9 -14.25 17.26 -65.94
C PHE A 9 -13.84 16.71 -64.57
N ILE A 10 -13.00 15.67 -64.56
CA ILE A 10 -12.40 15.16 -63.31
C ILE A 10 -11.33 16.14 -62.88
N ILE A 11 -11.67 16.97 -61.87
CA ILE A 11 -10.67 17.79 -61.16
C ILE A 11 -9.85 16.83 -60.29
N LEU A 12 -8.70 16.36 -60.79
CA LEU A 12 -7.67 15.74 -59.96
C LEU A 12 -7.11 16.82 -59.01
N THR A 13 -7.65 16.86 -57.82
CA THR A 13 -6.99 17.58 -56.73
C THR A 13 -5.72 16.79 -56.41
N ASN A 14 -4.56 17.30 -56.84
CA ASN A 14 -3.28 16.82 -56.34
C ASN A 14 -3.22 17.10 -54.82
N VAL A 15 -3.55 16.12 -54.00
CA VAL A 15 -3.24 16.12 -52.58
C VAL A 15 -1.72 15.98 -52.49
N THR A 16 -1.00 17.07 -52.43
CA THR A 16 0.43 17.07 -52.11
C THR A 16 0.58 16.64 -50.66
N PHE A 17 0.96 15.39 -50.48
CA PHE A 17 1.35 14.92 -49.16
C PHE A 17 2.68 15.62 -48.79
N ALA A 18 2.69 16.28 -47.65
CA ALA A 18 3.90 16.88 -47.13
C ALA A 18 4.78 15.77 -46.53
N GLU A 19 5.86 15.44 -47.24
CA GLU A 19 6.85 14.42 -46.78
C GLU A 19 8.07 15.17 -46.20
N ILE A 20 8.62 14.70 -45.07
CA ILE A 20 9.87 15.24 -44.54
C ILE A 20 11.04 14.76 -45.40
N LYS A 21 11.53 15.61 -46.30
CA LYS A 21 12.70 15.34 -47.13
C LYS A 21 14.03 15.60 -46.40
N LYS A 22 14.01 16.55 -45.46
CA LYS A 22 15.22 16.92 -44.71
C LYS A 22 14.86 17.31 -43.27
N ILE A 23 15.66 16.87 -42.34
CA ILE A 23 15.61 17.29 -40.93
C ILE A 23 16.85 18.13 -40.67
N THR A 24 16.66 19.32 -40.14
CA THR A 24 17.74 20.23 -39.71
C THR A 24 17.61 20.44 -38.22
N ILE A 25 18.65 20.14 -37.48
CA ILE A 25 18.70 20.30 -36.01
C ILE A 25 19.73 21.35 -35.67
N VAL A 26 19.36 22.31 -34.84
CA VAL A 26 20.19 23.44 -34.46
C VAL A 26 20.16 23.60 -32.93
N GLY A 27 21.30 23.90 -32.32
CA GLY A 27 21.40 24.20 -30.88
C GLY A 27 21.72 22.98 -30.01
N ASN A 28 21.86 21.81 -30.62
CA ASN A 28 22.36 20.61 -29.91
C ASN A 28 23.90 20.63 -29.91
N ALA A 29 24.50 20.59 -28.75
CA ALA A 29 25.97 20.55 -28.60
C ALA A 29 26.45 19.19 -28.06
N ARG A 30 25.77 18.63 -27.10
CA ARG A 30 26.11 17.36 -26.41
C ARG A 30 25.18 16.21 -26.87
N VAL A 31 23.91 16.51 -27.10
CA VAL A 31 22.96 15.51 -27.58
C VAL A 31 23.13 15.34 -29.07
N SER A 32 23.34 14.11 -29.52
CA SER A 32 23.55 13.82 -30.96
C SER A 32 22.30 14.14 -31.77
N SER A 33 22.49 14.68 -32.99
CA SER A 33 21.35 14.87 -33.91
C SER A 33 20.59 13.58 -34.18
N ALA A 34 21.28 12.44 -34.22
CA ALA A 34 20.65 11.14 -34.43
C ALA A 34 19.66 10.79 -33.28
N THR A 35 19.95 11.17 -32.05
CA THR A 35 19.03 10.98 -30.90
C THR A 35 17.73 11.77 -31.09
N ILE A 36 17.81 13.02 -31.55
CA ILE A 36 16.64 13.85 -31.79
C ILE A 36 15.86 13.35 -33.03
N GLU A 37 16.57 12.95 -34.07
CA GLU A 37 15.95 12.40 -35.30
C GLU A 37 15.20 11.10 -35.03
N SER A 38 15.65 10.29 -34.08
CA SER A 38 14.97 9.01 -33.72
C SER A 38 13.57 9.23 -33.14
N LEU A 39 13.28 10.44 -32.63
CA LEU A 39 11.96 10.80 -32.11
C LEU A 39 10.98 11.24 -33.19
N VAL A 40 11.50 11.57 -34.38
CA VAL A 40 10.72 12.01 -35.55
C VAL A 40 10.14 10.82 -36.27
N ASP A 41 8.83 10.76 -36.41
CA ASP A 41 8.20 9.76 -37.27
C ASP A 41 8.29 10.20 -38.74
N LYS A 42 9.21 9.55 -39.49
CA LYS A 42 9.44 9.86 -40.91
C LYS A 42 8.35 9.32 -41.85
N LYS A 43 7.44 8.47 -41.38
CA LYS A 43 6.36 7.88 -42.17
C LYS A 43 5.06 8.65 -42.13
N ILE A 44 5.04 9.82 -41.55
CA ILE A 44 3.84 10.59 -41.41
C ILE A 44 3.44 11.24 -42.74
N ILE A 45 2.16 11.17 -43.08
CA ILE A 45 1.59 11.64 -44.33
C ILE A 45 1.15 13.13 -44.25
N ASN A 46 0.93 13.65 -43.02
CA ASN A 46 0.48 15.00 -42.79
C ASN A 46 1.20 15.65 -41.60
N ILE A 47 1.92 16.74 -41.85
CA ILE A 47 2.64 17.49 -40.84
C ILE A 47 1.80 18.68 -40.44
N ASP A 48 0.83 18.46 -39.59
CA ASP A 48 -0.06 19.46 -39.02
C ASP A 48 0.43 19.98 -37.66
N THR A 49 -0.29 20.95 -37.15
CA THR A 49 0.00 21.52 -35.82
C THR A 49 -0.06 20.46 -34.69
N ILE A 50 -0.90 19.44 -34.84
CA ILE A 50 -1.04 18.36 -33.85
C ILE A 50 0.24 17.51 -33.80
N TYR A 51 0.77 17.17 -35.00
CA TYR A 51 2.03 16.45 -35.09
C TYR A 51 3.19 17.22 -34.48
N ILE A 52 3.31 18.54 -34.87
CA ILE A 52 4.37 19.39 -34.35
C ILE A 52 4.29 19.51 -32.83
N ASN A 53 3.09 19.69 -32.26
CA ASN A 53 2.90 19.76 -30.81
C ASN A 53 3.27 18.43 -30.12
N ASN A 54 2.88 17.27 -30.71
CA ASN A 54 3.21 15.96 -30.17
C ASN A 54 4.71 15.70 -30.24
N LEU A 55 5.38 16.06 -31.33
CA LEU A 55 6.83 15.93 -31.48
C LEU A 55 7.56 16.85 -30.47
N THR A 56 7.11 18.12 -30.37
CA THR A 56 7.64 19.04 -29.37
C THR A 56 7.55 18.45 -27.97
N LYS A 57 6.38 17.90 -27.60
CA LYS A 57 6.20 17.23 -26.32
C LYS A 57 7.13 16.04 -26.15
N LYS A 58 7.26 15.16 -27.15
CA LYS A 58 8.18 13.99 -27.09
C LYS A 58 9.63 14.45 -26.85
N ILE A 59 10.06 15.53 -27.48
CA ILE A 59 11.42 16.07 -27.29
C ILE A 59 11.58 16.67 -25.88
N TYR A 60 10.59 17.40 -25.38
CA TYR A 60 10.60 17.91 -24.00
C TYR A 60 10.59 16.78 -22.97
N ASP A 61 9.83 15.71 -23.20
CA ASP A 61 9.72 14.56 -22.29
C ASP A 61 11.04 13.79 -22.13
N THR A 62 12.05 14.06 -22.97
CA THR A 62 13.43 13.53 -22.78
C THR A 62 14.19 14.21 -21.66
N ASP A 63 13.73 15.36 -21.17
CA ASP A 63 14.41 16.23 -20.22
C ASP A 63 15.79 16.77 -20.68
N PHE A 64 16.17 16.54 -21.95
CA PHE A 64 17.46 17.02 -22.46
C PHE A 64 17.44 18.52 -22.80
N PHE A 65 16.28 19.10 -23.05
CA PHE A 65 16.12 20.42 -23.61
C PHE A 65 15.29 21.35 -22.72
N SER A 66 15.75 22.59 -22.59
CA SER A 66 15.05 23.68 -21.89
C SER A 66 14.12 24.46 -22.81
N ASP A 67 14.39 24.49 -24.13
CA ASP A 67 13.54 25.09 -25.16
C ASP A 67 13.56 24.23 -26.43
N VAL A 68 12.41 24.09 -27.05
CA VAL A 68 12.24 23.35 -28.32
C VAL A 68 11.28 24.11 -29.21
N LYS A 69 11.76 24.49 -30.38
CA LYS A 69 10.97 25.16 -31.42
C LYS A 69 11.05 24.38 -32.72
N ILE A 70 9.92 23.94 -33.20
CA ILE A 70 9.81 23.15 -34.42
C ILE A 70 9.08 23.97 -35.49
N SER A 71 9.64 24.01 -36.66
CA SER A 71 9.01 24.61 -37.84
C SER A 71 9.14 23.69 -39.04
N PHE A 72 8.14 23.64 -39.87
CA PHE A 72 8.14 22.90 -41.14
C PHE A 72 7.90 23.84 -42.31
N ASN A 73 8.81 23.88 -43.24
CA ASN A 73 8.70 24.70 -44.43
C ASN A 73 9.44 24.05 -45.61
N GLN A 74 8.82 24.04 -46.79
CA GLN A 74 9.41 23.49 -48.03
C GLN A 74 10.04 22.10 -47.86
N ASP A 75 9.28 21.17 -47.24
CA ASP A 75 9.69 19.79 -46.98
C ASP A 75 10.90 19.65 -46.01
N VAL A 76 11.30 20.73 -45.33
CA VAL A 76 12.37 20.77 -44.35
C VAL A 76 11.76 20.94 -42.95
N LEU A 77 11.97 19.94 -42.09
CA LEU A 77 11.64 20.02 -40.66
C LEU A 77 12.83 20.59 -39.91
N THR A 78 12.68 21.81 -39.39
CA THR A 78 13.73 22.47 -38.60
C THR A 78 13.38 22.37 -37.12
N ILE A 79 14.28 21.79 -36.33
CA ILE A 79 14.17 21.60 -34.90
C ILE A 79 15.25 22.42 -34.21
N ASN A 80 14.86 23.54 -33.59
CA ASN A 80 15.77 24.37 -32.81
C ASN A 80 15.62 23.97 -31.35
N VAL A 81 16.72 23.62 -30.69
CA VAL A 81 16.74 23.17 -29.30
C VAL A 81 17.73 23.99 -28.49
N SER A 82 17.45 24.15 -27.20
CA SER A 82 18.40 24.63 -26.21
C SER A 82 18.60 23.52 -25.17
N GLU A 83 19.84 23.07 -25.01
CA GLU A 83 20.11 21.98 -24.07
C GLU A 83 20.00 22.43 -22.62
N ASN A 84 19.42 21.58 -21.79
CA ASN A 84 19.43 21.72 -20.35
C ASN A 84 20.87 21.67 -19.80
N PRO A 85 21.20 22.46 -18.77
CA PRO A 85 22.55 22.41 -18.16
C PRO A 85 22.82 21.09 -17.46
N ILE A 86 24.09 20.78 -17.24
CA ILE A 86 24.53 19.66 -16.40
C ILE A 86 24.75 20.16 -14.98
N VAL A 87 24.37 19.35 -14.00
CA VAL A 87 24.70 19.58 -12.59
C VAL A 87 26.20 19.29 -12.38
N ASN A 88 26.98 20.34 -12.18
CA ASN A 88 28.43 20.22 -11.89
C ASN A 88 28.70 19.87 -10.44
N PHE A 89 27.94 20.47 -9.52
CA PHE A 89 28.04 20.22 -8.08
C PHE A 89 26.66 20.09 -7.48
N PHE A 90 26.49 19.10 -6.60
CA PHE A 90 25.24 18.83 -5.90
C PHE A 90 25.47 18.69 -4.41
N TYR A 91 24.71 19.44 -3.61
CA TYR A 91 24.81 19.40 -2.17
C TYR A 91 23.43 19.56 -1.49
N ILE A 92 23.22 18.78 -0.43
CA ILE A 92 22.04 18.89 0.44
C ILE A 92 22.50 19.42 1.79
N ASN A 93 21.91 20.50 2.23
CA ASN A 93 22.22 21.17 3.49
C ASN A 93 21.03 21.07 4.48
N GLY A 94 21.32 21.03 5.78
CA GLY A 94 20.32 21.16 6.84
C GLY A 94 19.66 19.86 7.31
N VAL A 95 20.09 18.70 6.83
CA VAL A 95 19.64 17.38 7.31
C VAL A 95 20.75 16.62 7.98
N LYS A 96 20.44 15.77 8.97
CA LYS A 96 21.38 14.88 9.65
C LYS A 96 21.65 13.64 8.81
N ASP A 97 22.76 12.96 9.07
CA ASP A 97 23.24 11.80 8.29
C ASP A 97 22.18 10.72 8.05
N SER A 98 21.38 10.38 9.06
CA SER A 98 20.30 9.37 8.93
C SER A 98 19.22 9.74 7.92
N ASP A 99 18.88 11.03 7.84
CA ASP A 99 17.86 11.53 6.91
C ASP A 99 18.49 11.87 5.56
N LEU A 100 19.77 12.27 5.56
CA LEU A 100 20.51 12.59 4.35
C LEU A 100 20.55 11.39 3.40
N ASP A 101 20.80 10.18 3.92
CA ASP A 101 20.79 8.96 3.12
C ASP A 101 19.43 8.69 2.46
N GLN A 102 18.33 8.96 3.15
CA GLN A 102 16.97 8.78 2.60
C GLN A 102 16.65 9.86 1.57
N VAL A 103 16.94 11.12 1.88
CA VAL A 103 16.75 12.24 0.94
C VAL A 103 17.60 12.04 -0.32
N ASN A 104 18.84 11.57 -0.16
CA ASN A 104 19.71 11.23 -1.29
C ASN A 104 19.14 10.12 -2.18
N LYS A 105 18.41 9.16 -1.65
CA LYS A 105 17.74 8.13 -2.47
C LYS A 105 16.51 8.66 -3.22
N ILE A 106 15.84 9.66 -2.66
CA ILE A 106 14.62 10.26 -3.23
C ILE A 106 14.97 11.20 -4.38
N ILE A 107 15.97 12.06 -4.19
CA ILE A 107 16.37 13.05 -5.18
C ILE A 107 17.05 12.36 -6.37
N THR A 108 16.52 12.60 -7.56
CA THR A 108 17.04 12.03 -8.82
C THR A 108 18.15 12.88 -9.45
N LEU A 109 18.16 14.19 -9.18
CA LEU A 109 19.21 15.10 -9.62
C LEU A 109 20.47 14.87 -8.81
N LYS A 110 21.59 14.58 -9.52
CA LYS A 110 22.92 14.30 -8.95
C LYS A 110 23.99 15.01 -9.77
N GLU A 111 25.20 15.02 -9.26
CA GLU A 111 26.36 15.44 -10.05
C GLU A 111 26.43 14.69 -11.38
N ASN A 112 26.77 15.39 -12.43
CA ASN A 112 26.82 14.93 -13.81
C ASN A 112 25.47 14.55 -14.43
N SER A 113 24.33 14.78 -13.74
CA SER A 113 22.99 14.60 -14.31
C SER A 113 22.55 15.83 -15.10
N ILE A 114 21.66 15.63 -16.07
CA ILE A 114 21.03 16.73 -16.80
C ILE A 114 19.98 17.36 -15.88
N PHE A 115 20.14 18.66 -15.64
CA PHE A 115 19.20 19.43 -14.86
C PHE A 115 17.93 19.71 -15.66
N SER A 116 16.79 19.50 -15.03
CA SER A 116 15.49 19.91 -15.55
C SER A 116 14.69 20.54 -14.40
N SER A 117 14.05 21.67 -14.65
CA SER A 117 13.18 22.31 -13.67
C SER A 117 12.00 21.40 -13.28
N SER A 118 11.56 20.55 -14.21
CA SER A 118 10.53 19.53 -13.95
C SER A 118 11.03 18.46 -12.97
N LYS A 119 12.26 17.95 -13.16
CA LYS A 119 12.87 16.99 -12.23
C LYS A 119 13.09 17.61 -10.86
N LEU A 120 13.62 18.84 -10.82
CA LEU A 120 13.82 19.54 -9.54
C LEU A 120 12.50 19.69 -8.77
N LYS A 121 11.41 20.06 -9.46
CA LYS A 121 10.10 20.16 -8.82
C LYS A 121 9.64 18.82 -8.26
N LYS A 122 9.76 17.74 -9.02
CA LYS A 122 9.41 16.39 -8.58
C LYS A 122 10.24 15.94 -7.38
N ASP A 123 11.55 16.20 -7.41
CA ASP A 123 12.47 15.85 -6.32
C ASP A 123 12.13 16.61 -5.02
N ILE A 124 11.78 17.91 -5.14
CA ILE A 124 11.33 18.74 -4.01
C ILE A 124 10.01 18.21 -3.43
N GLU A 125 9.03 17.91 -4.29
CA GLU A 125 7.73 17.37 -3.87
C GLU A 125 7.91 16.01 -3.14
N ALA A 126 8.68 15.09 -3.73
CA ALA A 126 8.95 13.79 -3.13
C ALA A 126 9.72 13.93 -1.78
N THR A 127 10.66 14.88 -1.69
CA THR A 127 11.35 15.19 -0.45
C THR A 127 10.39 15.77 0.60
N ARG A 128 9.47 16.63 0.20
CA ARG A 128 8.42 17.18 1.07
C ARG A 128 7.49 16.09 1.60
N GLU A 129 7.04 15.18 0.75
CA GLU A 129 6.22 14.03 1.14
C GLU A 129 6.94 13.15 2.17
N PHE A 130 8.23 12.88 1.95
CA PHE A 130 9.06 12.14 2.92
C PHE A 130 9.15 12.86 4.27
N LEU A 131 9.42 14.17 4.28
CA LEU A 131 9.49 14.96 5.51
C LEU A 131 8.14 15.02 6.23
N ASN A 132 7.04 15.17 5.49
CA ASN A 132 5.68 15.14 6.05
C ASN A 132 5.37 13.77 6.66
N ALA A 133 5.69 12.67 5.96
CA ALA A 133 5.53 11.31 6.49
C ALA A 133 6.35 11.07 7.77
N SER A 134 7.47 11.78 7.91
CA SER A 134 8.31 11.79 9.11
C SER A 134 7.84 12.78 10.19
N GLY A 135 6.72 13.51 9.96
CA GLY A 135 6.12 14.45 10.91
C GLY A 135 6.62 15.90 10.82
N TYR A 136 7.45 16.23 9.83
CA TYR A 136 7.99 17.58 9.65
C TYR A 136 7.16 18.41 8.65
N TYR A 137 5.90 18.66 8.96
CA TYR A 137 4.96 19.36 8.06
C TYR A 137 5.32 20.83 7.77
N GLN A 138 6.13 21.44 8.61
CA GLN A 138 6.62 22.82 8.42
C GLN A 138 8.02 22.90 7.81
N ALA A 139 8.57 21.79 7.36
CA ALA A 139 9.86 21.79 6.70
C ALA A 139 9.83 22.71 5.48
N SER A 140 10.85 23.57 5.37
CA SER A 140 11.07 24.36 4.17
C SER A 140 12.19 23.75 3.34
N ILE A 141 11.95 23.65 2.04
CA ILE A 141 12.92 23.12 1.07
C ILE A 141 13.15 24.21 0.05
N THR A 142 14.36 24.77 0.03
CA THR A 142 14.71 25.89 -0.85
C THR A 142 15.86 25.45 -1.75
N PRO A 143 15.61 25.23 -3.06
CA PRO A 143 16.68 24.96 -4.00
C PRO A 143 17.38 26.24 -4.38
N GLU A 144 18.69 26.20 -4.50
CA GLU A 144 19.54 27.24 -5.04
C GLU A 144 20.23 26.72 -6.30
N VAL A 145 19.97 27.37 -7.44
CA VAL A 145 20.51 26.99 -8.74
C VAL A 145 21.46 28.08 -9.20
N ILE A 146 22.75 27.82 -9.15
CA ILE A 146 23.80 28.76 -9.51
C ILE A 146 24.31 28.38 -10.90
N LYS A 147 24.09 29.26 -11.89
CA LYS A 147 24.64 29.08 -13.24
C LYS A 147 26.12 29.33 -13.26
N ILE A 148 26.86 28.46 -13.95
CA ILE A 148 28.28 28.60 -14.21
C ILE A 148 28.55 28.45 -15.71
N ASP A 149 29.81 28.62 -16.12
CA ASP A 149 30.19 28.53 -17.53
C ASP A 149 29.94 27.14 -18.13
N ASN A 150 30.01 27.03 -19.45
CA ASN A 150 29.86 25.79 -20.22
C ASN A 150 28.51 25.07 -20.07
N ASN A 151 27.43 25.85 -19.92
CA ASN A 151 26.08 25.31 -19.73
C ASN A 151 25.99 24.30 -18.57
N GLN A 152 26.53 24.69 -17.41
CA GLN A 152 26.54 23.92 -16.16
C GLN A 152 25.87 24.73 -15.05
N ILE A 153 25.48 24.02 -13.99
CA ILE A 153 24.94 24.62 -12.77
C ILE A 153 25.52 23.94 -11.53
N ASN A 154 25.54 24.67 -10.42
CA ASN A 154 25.65 24.09 -9.07
C ASN A 154 24.24 24.09 -8.47
N LEU A 155 23.83 22.95 -7.90
CA LEU A 155 22.52 22.76 -7.26
C LEU A 155 22.74 22.50 -5.77
N ILE A 156 22.21 23.41 -4.95
CA ILE A 156 22.22 23.28 -3.50
C ILE A 156 20.76 23.19 -3.05
N ILE A 157 20.40 22.17 -2.28
CA ILE A 157 19.07 22.03 -1.70
C ILE A 157 19.19 22.29 -0.20
N ASN A 158 18.71 23.45 0.24
CA ASN A 158 18.64 23.81 1.64
C ASN A 158 17.34 23.32 2.25
N ILE A 159 17.45 22.47 3.29
CA ILE A 159 16.32 21.87 4.00
C ILE A 159 16.36 22.37 5.45
N ASP A 160 15.33 23.10 5.85
CA ASP A 160 15.09 23.43 7.26
C ASP A 160 13.91 22.62 7.75
N LYS A 161 14.16 21.56 8.50
CA LYS A 161 13.13 20.60 8.94
C LYS A 161 12.15 21.17 9.95
N LYS A 162 12.54 22.21 10.70
CA LYS A 162 11.78 22.70 11.86
C LYS A 162 11.56 21.59 12.91
N GLU A 163 10.62 21.80 13.80
CA GLU A 163 10.24 20.81 14.81
C GLU A 163 9.18 19.84 14.28
N ILE A 164 9.14 18.64 14.86
CA ILE A 164 8.06 17.67 14.57
C ILE A 164 6.73 18.28 14.97
N SER A 165 5.80 18.25 14.04
CA SER A 165 4.43 18.74 14.26
C SER A 165 3.65 17.77 15.12
N LYS A 166 3.16 18.25 16.28
CA LYS A 166 2.46 17.42 17.27
C LYS A 166 0.98 17.74 17.33
N ILE A 167 0.17 16.74 17.61
CA ILE A 167 -1.28 16.86 17.80
C ILE A 167 -1.52 17.36 19.25
N LYS A 168 -2.10 18.54 19.40
CA LYS A 168 -2.46 19.12 20.69
C LYS A 168 -3.81 18.62 21.19
N ASN A 169 -4.81 18.63 20.31
CA ASN A 169 -6.17 18.21 20.62
C ASN A 169 -6.75 17.38 19.52
N ILE A 170 -7.64 16.42 19.89
CA ILE A 170 -8.41 15.61 18.95
C ILE A 170 -9.88 15.79 19.25
N TYR A 171 -10.67 16.14 18.24
CA TYR A 171 -12.11 16.33 18.34
C TYR A 171 -12.89 15.41 17.40
N PHE A 172 -14.09 15.05 17.85
CA PHE A 172 -15.05 14.28 17.05
C PHE A 172 -16.35 15.08 16.93
N ILE A 173 -16.67 15.51 15.72
CA ILE A 173 -17.90 16.25 15.42
C ILE A 173 -18.91 15.33 14.73
N GLY A 174 -20.21 15.61 14.90
CA GLY A 174 -21.28 14.76 14.36
C GLY A 174 -21.52 13.45 15.13
N ASN A 175 -20.66 13.10 16.06
CA ASN A 175 -20.86 11.97 16.98
C ASN A 175 -22.02 12.23 17.96
N LYS A 176 -22.99 11.29 17.99
CA LYS A 176 -24.19 11.38 18.85
C LYS A 176 -24.31 10.25 19.87
N TYR A 177 -23.50 9.19 19.72
CA TYR A 177 -23.74 7.91 20.40
C TYR A 177 -22.65 7.46 21.35
N PHE A 178 -21.44 7.99 21.22
CA PHE A 178 -20.29 7.56 22.00
C PHE A 178 -19.60 8.75 22.65
N SER A 179 -18.97 8.55 23.79
CA SER A 179 -18.16 9.59 24.42
C SER A 179 -16.85 9.80 23.65
N ASN A 180 -16.28 11.00 23.75
CA ASN A 180 -14.96 11.28 23.15
C ASN A 180 -13.88 10.31 23.66
N SER A 181 -13.93 9.94 24.95
CA SER A 181 -13.00 8.95 25.50
C SER A 181 -13.09 7.61 24.80
N GLN A 182 -14.32 7.09 24.56
CA GLN A 182 -14.50 5.84 23.84
C GLN A 182 -13.95 5.90 22.40
N LEU A 183 -14.09 7.04 21.72
CA LEU A 183 -13.56 7.20 20.37
C LEU A 183 -12.04 7.38 20.37
N MET A 184 -11.49 8.05 21.41
CA MET A 184 -10.04 8.15 21.61
C MET A 184 -9.39 6.77 21.83
N ASP A 185 -10.07 5.84 22.49
CA ASP A 185 -9.59 4.47 22.71
C ASP A 185 -9.58 3.63 21.40
N VAL A 186 -10.31 4.06 20.39
CA VAL A 186 -10.39 3.37 19.08
C VAL A 186 -9.26 3.76 18.14
N ILE A 187 -8.85 5.03 18.17
CA ILE A 187 -7.86 5.57 17.24
C ILE A 187 -6.43 5.34 17.72
N THR A 188 -5.48 5.45 16.81
CA THR A 188 -4.04 5.35 17.10
C THR A 188 -3.35 6.69 17.24
N SER A 189 -3.94 7.76 16.71
CA SER A 189 -3.48 9.13 16.94
C SER A 189 -3.66 9.53 18.41
N THR A 190 -2.65 10.19 18.96
CA THR A 190 -2.65 10.60 20.38
C THR A 190 -2.33 12.07 20.53
N GLU A 191 -2.92 12.70 21.54
CA GLU A 191 -2.60 14.07 21.91
C GLU A 191 -1.22 14.15 22.59
N ASP A 192 -0.52 15.27 22.38
CA ASP A 192 0.75 15.58 23.06
C ASP A 192 0.53 15.76 24.56
N GLY A 193 1.36 15.09 25.38
CA GLY A 193 1.27 15.14 26.82
C GLY A 193 2.58 14.74 27.49
N TRP A 194 3.01 15.48 28.53
CA TRP A 194 4.26 15.25 29.24
C TRP A 194 4.39 13.86 29.89
N TRP A 195 3.26 13.19 30.15
CA TRP A 195 3.22 11.84 30.73
C TRP A 195 3.26 10.71 29.69
N LYS A 196 3.16 11.04 28.40
CA LYS A 196 3.15 10.06 27.29
C LYS A 196 4.54 9.92 26.67
N ILE A 197 5.52 9.52 27.46
CA ILE A 197 6.95 9.44 27.05
C ILE A 197 7.17 8.46 25.87
N PHE A 198 6.30 7.47 25.71
CA PHE A 198 6.43 6.42 24.68
C PHE A 198 5.41 6.52 23.52
N SER A 199 4.53 7.53 23.51
CA SER A 199 3.57 7.72 22.43
C SER A 199 4.03 8.84 21.50
N THR A 200 4.02 8.56 20.20
CA THR A 200 4.29 9.58 19.18
C THR A 200 3.01 10.36 18.90
N SER A 201 2.90 11.59 19.44
CA SER A 201 1.84 12.55 19.11
C SER A 201 2.12 13.27 17.77
N ALA A 202 3.09 12.80 16.99
CA ALA A 202 3.39 13.36 15.67
C ALA A 202 2.19 13.19 14.72
N LEU A 203 1.85 14.25 13.99
CA LEU A 203 0.85 14.19 12.94
C LEU A 203 1.35 13.26 11.84
N SER A 204 0.47 12.40 11.32
CA SER A 204 0.75 11.50 10.20
C SER A 204 -0.52 11.28 9.41
N GLU A 205 -0.50 11.60 8.14
CA GLU A 205 -1.64 11.43 7.23
C GLU A 205 -2.05 9.95 7.12
N GLN A 206 -1.07 9.04 7.01
CA GLN A 206 -1.33 7.59 6.97
C GLN A 206 -2.03 7.10 8.25
N ARG A 207 -1.64 7.66 9.41
CA ARG A 207 -2.29 7.32 10.69
C ARG A 207 -3.70 7.89 10.76
N ILE A 208 -3.94 9.07 10.23
CA ILE A 208 -5.28 9.67 10.15
C ILE A 208 -6.21 8.81 9.29
N GLU A 209 -5.74 8.34 8.13
CA GLU A 209 -6.52 7.45 7.27
C GLU A 209 -6.79 6.09 7.93
N TYR A 210 -5.81 5.56 8.66
CA TYR A 210 -6.00 4.35 9.45
C TYR A 210 -7.01 4.55 10.59
N ASP A 211 -6.96 5.67 11.29
CA ASP A 211 -7.92 6.02 12.34
C ASP A 211 -9.34 6.17 11.79
N LYS A 212 -9.50 6.75 10.59
CA LYS A 212 -10.81 6.82 9.91
C LYS A 212 -11.38 5.42 9.67
N GLN A 213 -10.54 4.48 9.26
CA GLN A 213 -10.96 3.09 9.07
C GLN A 213 -11.33 2.43 10.41
N LEU A 214 -10.52 2.61 11.46
CA LEU A 214 -10.81 2.09 12.80
C LEU A 214 -12.14 2.64 13.36
N LEU A 215 -12.38 3.94 13.21
CA LEU A 215 -13.63 4.56 13.62
C LEU A 215 -14.82 3.97 12.84
N LYS A 216 -14.69 3.83 11.54
CA LYS A 216 -15.73 3.23 10.70
C LYS A 216 -16.04 1.79 11.14
N ASP A 217 -15.02 0.97 11.36
CA ASP A 217 -15.18 -0.42 11.81
C ASP A 217 -15.77 -0.50 13.22
N PHE A 218 -15.38 0.40 14.11
CA PHE A 218 -15.99 0.54 15.43
C PHE A 218 -17.49 0.83 15.32
N TYR A 219 -17.89 1.83 14.55
CA TYR A 219 -19.31 2.16 14.36
C TYR A 219 -20.08 0.99 13.74
N ARG A 220 -19.53 0.32 12.74
CA ARG A 220 -20.12 -0.89 12.14
C ARG A 220 -20.28 -2.01 13.16
N SER A 221 -19.28 -2.19 14.05
CA SER A 221 -19.36 -3.19 15.14
C SER A 221 -20.48 -2.88 16.16
N LYS A 222 -20.93 -1.62 16.22
CA LYS A 222 -22.05 -1.14 17.07
C LYS A 222 -23.34 -0.98 16.29
N SER A 223 -23.46 -1.64 15.14
CA SER A 223 -24.66 -1.73 14.30
C SER A 223 -24.94 -0.52 13.40
N PHE A 224 -24.04 0.42 13.31
CA PHE A 224 -24.13 1.56 12.40
C PHE A 224 -23.50 1.20 11.05
N TYR A 225 -24.25 0.46 10.22
CA TYR A 225 -23.76 -0.11 8.96
C TYR A 225 -23.26 0.96 7.97
N ASP A 226 -24.00 2.05 7.82
CA ASP A 226 -23.72 3.15 6.91
C ASP A 226 -22.78 4.22 7.51
N ALA A 227 -22.16 3.94 8.65
CA ALA A 227 -21.27 4.91 9.28
C ALA A 227 -20.14 5.32 8.33
N GLN A 228 -19.94 6.62 8.21
CA GLN A 228 -18.90 7.22 7.40
C GLN A 228 -18.13 8.24 8.21
N ILE A 229 -16.82 8.25 8.02
CA ILE A 229 -15.98 9.35 8.47
C ILE A 229 -15.78 10.25 7.25
N GLU A 230 -16.64 11.28 7.14
CA GLU A 230 -16.74 12.12 5.97
C GLU A 230 -15.47 12.93 5.70
N SER A 231 -14.85 13.40 6.78
CA SER A 231 -13.59 14.13 6.69
C SER A 231 -12.78 13.98 7.96
N ALA A 232 -11.47 14.13 7.82
CA ALA A 232 -10.57 14.43 8.91
C ALA A 232 -9.69 15.59 8.46
N PHE A 233 -9.59 16.61 9.29
CA PHE A 233 -8.75 17.76 8.97
C PHE A 233 -7.92 18.18 10.17
N ALA A 234 -6.75 18.71 9.89
CA ALA A 234 -5.86 19.24 10.90
C ALA A 234 -5.67 20.74 10.68
N SER A 235 -5.92 21.52 11.71
CA SER A 235 -5.61 22.94 11.77
C SER A 235 -4.40 23.20 12.64
N ILE A 236 -3.56 24.14 12.23
CA ILE A 236 -2.33 24.48 12.94
C ILE A 236 -2.51 25.76 13.76
N ASP A 237 -2.01 25.78 14.99
CA ASP A 237 -1.95 26.99 15.82
C ASP A 237 -0.61 27.73 15.63
N LYS A 238 -0.51 28.93 16.28
CA LYS A 238 0.69 29.77 16.21
C LYS A 238 1.94 29.12 16.84
N ASN A 239 1.77 28.06 17.61
CA ASN A 239 2.84 27.34 18.30
C ASN A 239 3.20 26.02 17.58
N ASN A 240 2.88 25.90 16.31
CA ASN A 240 3.13 24.70 15.50
C ASN A 240 2.46 23.43 16.01
N LYS A 241 1.34 23.56 16.74
CA LYS A 241 0.57 22.42 17.23
C LYS A 241 -0.70 22.24 16.44
N PHE A 242 -1.02 21.00 16.13
CA PHE A 242 -2.18 20.63 15.34
C PHE A 242 -3.39 20.31 16.22
N THR A 243 -4.55 20.77 15.79
CA THR A 243 -5.84 20.25 16.25
C THR A 243 -6.41 19.36 15.16
N LEU A 244 -6.60 18.08 15.49
CA LEU A 244 -7.16 17.09 14.58
C LEU A 244 -8.65 16.94 14.84
N THR A 245 -9.47 17.02 13.80
CA THR A 245 -10.93 16.89 13.92
C THR A 245 -11.45 15.83 12.96
N TYR A 246 -12.15 14.82 13.48
CA TYR A 246 -12.85 13.82 12.70
C TYR A 246 -14.33 14.19 12.58
N SER A 247 -14.87 14.25 11.35
CA SER A 247 -16.29 14.48 11.08
C SER A 247 -16.96 13.14 10.86
N ILE A 248 -17.93 12.80 11.70
CA ILE A 248 -18.55 11.48 11.76
C ILE A 248 -20.03 11.60 11.38
N ASN A 249 -20.41 10.86 10.36
CA ASN A 249 -21.80 10.58 10.06
C ASN A 249 -22.11 9.13 10.45
N SER A 250 -22.72 8.94 11.61
CA SER A 250 -23.00 7.60 12.13
C SER A 250 -24.10 6.87 11.39
N GLY A 251 -24.97 7.57 10.67
CA GLY A 251 -26.16 6.98 10.09
C GLY A 251 -27.13 6.44 11.14
N LYS A 252 -27.87 5.38 10.79
CA LYS A 252 -28.87 4.69 11.65
C LYS A 252 -28.29 3.34 12.12
N LYS A 253 -28.90 2.77 13.15
CA LYS A 253 -28.67 1.38 13.55
C LYS A 253 -29.44 0.43 12.66
N TYR A 254 -28.79 -0.64 12.25
CA TYR A 254 -29.37 -1.71 11.43
C TYR A 254 -29.59 -2.96 12.27
N LYS A 255 -30.63 -3.72 11.91
CA LYS A 255 -30.87 -5.09 12.39
C LYS A 255 -30.57 -6.07 11.27
N PHE A 256 -30.34 -7.32 11.65
CA PHE A 256 -30.36 -8.38 10.66
C PHE A 256 -31.78 -8.55 10.09
N GLY A 257 -31.85 -8.69 8.77
CA GLY A 257 -33.07 -9.00 8.03
C GLY A 257 -33.16 -10.49 7.72
N ASP A 258 -33.48 -10.82 6.46
CA ASP A 258 -33.63 -12.20 6.01
C ASP A 258 -32.28 -12.88 5.82
N TYR A 259 -32.29 -14.20 5.97
CA TYR A 259 -31.15 -15.06 5.74
C TYR A 259 -31.40 -15.98 4.56
N ASP A 260 -30.48 -16.06 3.63
CA ASP A 260 -30.49 -16.97 2.50
C ASP A 260 -29.24 -17.85 2.48
N LEU A 261 -29.42 -19.14 2.20
CA LEU A 261 -28.36 -20.11 2.08
C LEU A 261 -28.32 -20.66 0.65
N LYS A 262 -27.24 -20.38 -0.08
CA LYS A 262 -26.98 -20.89 -1.41
C LYS A 262 -25.87 -21.94 -1.34
N VAL A 263 -26.16 -23.15 -1.83
CA VAL A 263 -25.19 -24.25 -1.87
C VAL A 263 -24.87 -24.54 -3.34
N LEU A 264 -23.60 -24.44 -3.71
CA LEU A 264 -23.12 -24.62 -5.08
C LEU A 264 -22.00 -25.69 -5.14
N GLY A 265 -22.28 -26.78 -5.83
CA GLY A 265 -21.31 -27.87 -6.02
C GLY A 265 -21.10 -28.80 -4.84
N LEU A 266 -21.46 -28.42 -3.61
CA LEU A 266 -21.44 -29.28 -2.44
C LEU A 266 -22.68 -30.16 -2.39
N VAL A 267 -22.50 -31.47 -2.19
CA VAL A 267 -23.62 -32.41 -2.00
C VAL A 267 -23.90 -32.53 -0.49
N LEU A 268 -24.82 -31.70 -0.01
CA LEU A 268 -25.29 -31.72 1.37
C LEU A 268 -26.66 -32.43 1.44
N LYS A 269 -26.90 -33.15 2.53
CA LYS A 269 -28.24 -33.71 2.83
C LYS A 269 -29.16 -32.59 3.30
N ASP A 270 -30.44 -32.74 3.11
CA ASP A 270 -31.43 -31.76 3.57
C ASP A 270 -31.35 -31.51 5.08
N GLU A 271 -31.02 -32.55 5.88
CA GLU A 271 -30.78 -32.41 7.31
C GLU A 271 -29.60 -31.45 7.60
N ASP A 272 -28.51 -31.55 6.85
CA ASP A 272 -27.31 -30.71 7.02
C ASP A 272 -27.62 -29.25 6.61
N ILE A 273 -28.37 -29.05 5.51
CA ILE A 273 -28.86 -27.74 5.07
C ILE A 273 -29.72 -27.09 6.16
N ASN A 274 -30.64 -27.85 6.73
CA ASN A 274 -31.53 -27.37 7.79
C ASN A 274 -30.75 -27.01 9.06
N GLU A 275 -29.71 -27.78 9.42
CA GLU A 275 -28.89 -27.50 10.58
C GLU A 275 -28.07 -26.21 10.38
N ILE A 276 -27.49 -25.99 9.19
CA ILE A 276 -26.80 -24.75 8.85
C ILE A 276 -27.77 -23.55 8.92
N LYS A 277 -28.98 -23.70 8.42
CA LYS A 277 -30.03 -22.66 8.53
C LYS A 277 -30.37 -22.37 9.99
N ASN A 278 -30.48 -23.41 10.83
CA ASN A 278 -30.77 -23.25 12.25
C ASN A 278 -29.65 -22.52 13.00
N ILE A 279 -28.38 -22.87 12.73
CA ILE A 279 -27.21 -22.18 13.28
C ILE A 279 -27.30 -20.68 12.97
N SER A 280 -27.54 -20.34 11.74
CA SER A 280 -27.58 -18.94 11.27
C SER A 280 -28.76 -18.19 11.84
N ASN A 281 -29.96 -18.77 11.74
CA ASN A 281 -31.20 -18.14 12.24
C ASN A 281 -31.16 -17.87 13.74
N LYS A 282 -30.57 -18.79 14.53
CA LYS A 282 -30.40 -18.61 15.99
C LYS A 282 -29.55 -17.40 16.33
N LEU A 283 -28.54 -17.10 15.52
CA LEU A 283 -27.61 -15.98 15.74
C LEU A 283 -28.14 -14.65 15.18
N LEU A 284 -29.01 -14.68 14.16
CA LEU A 284 -29.50 -13.48 13.48
C LEU A 284 -30.84 -12.96 14.00
N LYS A 285 -31.66 -13.84 14.59
CA LYS A 285 -33.05 -13.52 14.93
C LYS A 285 -33.16 -12.37 15.92
N ASN A 286 -33.78 -11.26 15.46
CA ASN A 286 -34.01 -10.03 16.22
C ASN A 286 -32.76 -9.32 16.74
N GLU A 287 -31.57 -9.70 16.28
CA GLU A 287 -30.31 -9.10 16.69
C GLU A 287 -29.96 -7.88 15.84
N PHE A 288 -29.25 -6.95 16.43
CA PHE A 288 -28.65 -5.85 15.69
C PHE A 288 -27.48 -6.36 14.85
N TYR A 289 -27.32 -5.76 13.65
CA TYR A 289 -26.22 -6.08 12.77
C TYR A 289 -24.86 -5.94 13.49
N SER A 290 -24.04 -6.95 13.31
CA SER A 290 -22.67 -6.95 13.83
C SER A 290 -21.76 -7.84 12.96
N PRO A 291 -20.61 -7.34 12.47
CA PRO A 291 -19.60 -8.17 11.80
C PRO A 291 -19.16 -9.37 12.63
N LEU A 292 -19.06 -9.20 13.96
CA LEU A 292 -18.70 -10.29 14.87
C LEU A 292 -19.73 -11.44 14.86
N THR A 293 -20.99 -11.13 14.65
CA THR A 293 -22.04 -12.18 14.51
C THR A 293 -21.86 -12.92 13.19
N ILE A 294 -21.50 -12.23 12.11
CA ILE A 294 -21.18 -12.85 10.81
C ILE A 294 -19.97 -13.77 10.95
N ASP A 295 -18.93 -13.35 11.64
CA ASP A 295 -17.75 -14.19 11.94
C ASP A 295 -18.10 -15.43 12.78
N LYS A 296 -19.02 -15.30 13.75
CA LYS A 296 -19.52 -16.43 14.53
C LYS A 296 -20.27 -17.43 13.66
N ILE A 297 -21.11 -16.95 12.75
CA ILE A 297 -21.82 -17.81 11.77
C ILE A 297 -20.81 -18.56 10.94
N ASN A 298 -19.85 -17.85 10.35
CA ASN A 298 -18.79 -18.47 9.53
C ASN A 298 -18.04 -19.57 10.30
N LYS A 299 -17.61 -19.28 11.53
CA LYS A 299 -16.91 -20.25 12.39
C LYS A 299 -17.78 -21.47 12.72
N GLN A 300 -19.05 -21.27 13.06
CA GLN A 300 -19.94 -22.39 13.42
C GLN A 300 -20.25 -23.28 12.21
N ILE A 301 -20.50 -22.67 11.01
CA ILE A 301 -20.70 -23.44 9.78
C ILE A 301 -19.41 -24.19 9.41
N THR A 302 -18.24 -23.55 9.52
CA THR A 302 -16.96 -24.20 9.29
C THR A 302 -16.78 -25.44 10.17
N VAL A 303 -16.96 -25.31 11.49
CA VAL A 303 -16.85 -26.42 12.43
C VAL A 303 -17.87 -27.52 12.12
N PHE A 304 -19.09 -27.16 11.77
CA PHE A 304 -20.13 -28.11 11.38
C PHE A 304 -19.73 -28.94 10.15
N LEU A 305 -19.28 -28.26 9.08
CA LEU A 305 -18.84 -28.91 7.84
C LEU A 305 -17.61 -29.79 8.05
N GLU A 306 -16.63 -29.34 8.85
CA GLU A 306 -15.43 -30.12 9.21
C GLU A 306 -15.81 -31.40 9.98
N ASN A 307 -16.76 -31.33 10.93
CA ASN A 307 -17.25 -32.46 11.69
C ASN A 307 -17.98 -33.47 10.78
N LYS A 308 -18.64 -33.02 9.74
CA LYS A 308 -19.26 -33.84 8.70
C LYS A 308 -18.25 -34.37 7.65
N LYS A 309 -16.93 -34.11 7.86
CA LYS A 309 -15.82 -34.54 6.99
C LYS A 309 -15.83 -33.89 5.59
N PHE A 310 -16.46 -32.73 5.44
CA PHE A 310 -16.26 -31.90 4.27
C PHE A 310 -14.90 -31.21 4.39
N ASN A 311 -13.98 -31.51 3.48
CA ASN A 311 -12.60 -31.00 3.55
C ASN A 311 -12.34 -29.86 2.53
N ASN A 312 -13.21 -29.72 1.53
CA ASN A 312 -13.09 -28.76 0.45
C ASN A 312 -14.36 -27.96 0.32
N PHE A 313 -14.43 -26.84 1.00
CA PHE A 313 -15.53 -25.90 0.87
C PHE A 313 -15.03 -24.48 1.05
N GLU A 314 -15.74 -23.56 0.44
CA GLU A 314 -15.54 -22.13 0.64
C GLU A 314 -16.87 -21.55 1.15
N ILE A 315 -16.78 -20.75 2.21
CA ILE A 315 -17.92 -20.02 2.76
C ILE A 315 -17.74 -18.56 2.41
N ASN A 316 -18.64 -18.02 1.61
CA ASN A 316 -18.74 -16.62 1.30
C ASN A 316 -20.00 -16.04 1.93
N ILE A 317 -19.83 -15.09 2.86
CA ILE A 317 -20.96 -14.43 3.53
C ILE A 317 -21.02 -13.00 3.04
N GLN A 318 -22.15 -12.65 2.45
CA GLN A 318 -22.43 -11.31 1.94
C GLN A 318 -23.53 -10.65 2.78
N ASP A 319 -23.28 -9.41 3.18
CA ASP A 319 -24.25 -8.55 3.80
C ASP A 319 -24.84 -7.61 2.75
N LEU A 320 -26.16 -7.62 2.62
CA LEU A 320 -26.90 -6.84 1.62
C LEU A 320 -27.90 -5.92 2.32
N LYS A 321 -27.70 -4.62 2.17
CA LYS A 321 -28.69 -3.64 2.60
C LYS A 321 -29.95 -3.73 1.76
N VAL A 322 -31.10 -3.99 2.39
CA VAL A 322 -32.39 -4.17 1.71
C VAL A 322 -33.34 -3.01 2.01
N THR A 323 -33.34 -2.53 3.25
CA THR A 323 -34.16 -1.40 3.69
C THR A 323 -33.31 -0.43 4.50
N ASP A 324 -33.90 0.68 4.96
CA ASP A 324 -33.19 1.70 5.76
C ASP A 324 -32.80 1.23 7.16
N ASP A 325 -33.18 0.04 7.58
CA ASP A 325 -32.91 -0.49 8.92
C ASP A 325 -32.58 -1.99 8.96
N LYS A 326 -32.54 -2.68 7.79
CA LYS A 326 -32.31 -4.13 7.70
C LYS A 326 -31.20 -4.51 6.72
N ILE A 327 -30.37 -5.43 7.17
CA ILE A 327 -29.29 -6.05 6.41
C ILE A 327 -29.60 -7.54 6.26
N ASN A 328 -29.83 -7.99 5.03
CA ASN A 328 -29.97 -9.40 4.73
C ASN A 328 -28.60 -10.07 4.63
N ILE A 329 -28.52 -11.32 5.05
CA ILE A 329 -27.30 -12.12 5.01
C ILE A 329 -27.49 -13.24 4.00
N ILE A 330 -26.59 -13.31 3.02
CA ILE A 330 -26.52 -14.40 2.05
C ILE A 330 -25.26 -15.20 2.37
N VAL A 331 -25.45 -16.45 2.77
CA VAL A 331 -24.36 -17.41 2.95
C VAL A 331 -24.28 -18.27 1.71
N GLN A 332 -23.17 -18.22 1.02
CA GLN A 332 -22.89 -19.05 -0.15
C GLN A 332 -21.83 -20.08 0.21
N LEU A 333 -22.20 -21.35 0.08
CA LEU A 333 -21.31 -22.48 0.26
C LEU A 333 -20.94 -23.04 -1.10
N ASN A 334 -19.67 -22.98 -1.44
CA ASN A 334 -19.14 -23.50 -2.70
C ASN A 334 -18.34 -24.78 -2.44
N GLU A 335 -18.36 -25.73 -3.38
CA GLU A 335 -17.33 -26.76 -3.40
C GLU A 335 -16.00 -26.09 -3.74
N GLY A 336 -15.01 -26.24 -2.85
CA GLY A 336 -13.66 -25.77 -3.09
C GLY A 336 -12.95 -26.60 -4.17
N GLN A 337 -11.95 -26.02 -4.81
CA GLN A 337 -11.15 -26.76 -5.80
C GLN A 337 -10.40 -27.91 -5.11
N LYS A 338 -10.57 -29.13 -5.66
CA LYS A 338 -9.83 -30.32 -5.20
C LYS A 338 -8.41 -30.26 -5.74
N SER A 339 -7.57 -29.49 -5.09
CA SER A 339 -6.14 -29.44 -5.40
C SER A 339 -5.33 -30.16 -4.32
N LEU A 340 -4.24 -30.82 -4.70
CA LEU A 340 -3.28 -31.43 -3.81
C LEU A 340 -2.07 -30.49 -3.66
N VAL A 341 -1.43 -30.54 -2.51
CA VAL A 341 -0.15 -29.85 -2.29
C VAL A 341 0.94 -30.62 -3.00
N ASN A 342 1.61 -30.01 -3.97
CA ASN A 342 2.75 -30.62 -4.66
C ASN A 342 4.03 -30.47 -3.84
N LYS A 343 4.40 -29.23 -3.53
CA LYS A 343 5.59 -28.89 -2.73
C LYS A 343 5.29 -27.77 -1.77
N ILE A 344 5.96 -27.82 -0.61
CA ILE A 344 5.98 -26.73 0.36
C ILE A 344 7.39 -26.14 0.36
N ASN A 345 7.54 -24.97 -0.19
CA ASN A 345 8.81 -24.23 -0.24
C ASN A 345 8.85 -23.19 0.87
N VAL A 346 9.88 -23.23 1.70
CA VAL A 346 10.09 -22.25 2.76
C VAL A 346 11.21 -21.29 2.35
N LYS A 347 10.99 -19.99 2.52
CA LYS A 347 11.95 -18.94 2.16
C LYS A 347 12.05 -17.89 3.27
N GLY A 348 13.28 -17.42 3.52
CA GLY A 348 13.55 -16.35 4.50
C GLY A 348 13.95 -16.85 5.90
N ASN A 349 14.03 -18.14 6.11
CA ASN A 349 14.54 -18.78 7.33
C ASN A 349 16.08 -18.87 7.25
N THR A 350 16.76 -17.80 7.61
CA THR A 350 18.24 -17.72 7.56
C THR A 350 18.91 -18.30 8.80
N ILE A 351 18.22 -18.32 9.94
CA ILE A 351 18.69 -18.80 11.23
C ILE A 351 17.93 -20.08 11.64
N THR A 352 16.58 -20.04 11.51
CA THR A 352 15.72 -21.14 11.93
C THR A 352 15.79 -22.28 10.92
N GLU A 353 16.00 -23.50 11.41
CA GLU A 353 15.96 -24.71 10.58
C GLU A 353 14.57 -24.89 9.95
N GLU A 354 14.54 -25.28 8.68
CA GLU A 354 13.28 -25.49 7.93
C GLU A 354 12.37 -26.51 8.63
N LYS A 355 12.98 -27.51 9.26
CA LYS A 355 12.27 -28.52 10.04
C LYS A 355 11.37 -27.92 11.12
N VAL A 356 11.83 -26.87 11.82
CA VAL A 356 11.05 -26.19 12.86
C VAL A 356 9.76 -25.59 12.28
N ILE A 357 9.81 -25.08 11.07
CA ILE A 357 8.65 -24.56 10.37
C ILE A 357 7.74 -25.71 9.94
N ARG A 358 8.28 -26.73 9.27
CA ARG A 358 7.53 -27.88 8.77
C ARG A 358 6.82 -28.67 9.87
N ASP A 359 7.46 -28.87 11.02
CA ASP A 359 6.86 -29.56 12.18
C ASP A 359 5.64 -28.83 12.78
N ASN A 360 5.46 -27.54 12.45
CA ASN A 360 4.32 -26.74 12.87
C ASN A 360 3.23 -26.61 11.80
N LEU A 361 3.43 -27.19 10.61
CA LEU A 361 2.41 -27.25 9.57
C LEU A 361 1.50 -28.46 9.84
N ILE A 362 0.19 -28.25 9.71
CA ILE A 362 -0.83 -29.32 9.76
C ILE A 362 -1.04 -29.94 8.37
N ILE A 363 -0.58 -29.23 7.34
CA ILE A 363 -0.68 -29.64 5.93
C ILE A 363 0.69 -30.10 5.45
N SER A 364 0.72 -31.20 4.70
CA SER A 364 1.92 -31.81 4.16
C SER A 364 1.84 -31.93 2.63
N GLU A 365 2.97 -32.20 1.99
CA GLU A 365 3.03 -32.51 0.57
C GLU A 365 2.24 -33.77 0.26
N GLY A 366 1.40 -33.75 -0.78
CA GLY A 366 0.45 -34.82 -1.11
C GLY A 366 -0.92 -34.68 -0.45
N ASP A 367 -1.06 -33.85 0.59
CA ASP A 367 -2.35 -33.59 1.22
C ASP A 367 -3.26 -32.79 0.30
N GLN A 368 -4.57 -32.94 0.55
CA GLN A 368 -5.55 -32.06 -0.07
C GLN A 368 -5.38 -30.65 0.46
N LEU A 369 -5.26 -29.68 -0.45
CA LEU A 369 -5.14 -28.27 -0.11
C LEU A 369 -6.43 -27.78 0.52
N ASN A 370 -6.40 -27.51 1.81
CA ASN A 370 -7.52 -27.04 2.62
C ASN A 370 -7.16 -25.68 3.24
N SER A 371 -7.96 -24.66 2.93
CA SER A 371 -7.70 -23.30 3.39
C SER A 371 -7.71 -23.17 4.92
N THR A 372 -8.57 -23.93 5.61
CA THR A 372 -8.65 -23.92 7.07
C THR A 372 -7.40 -24.57 7.70
N LYS A 373 -6.97 -25.74 7.18
CA LYS A 373 -5.72 -26.37 7.63
C LYS A 373 -4.51 -25.49 7.34
N LEU A 374 -4.48 -24.86 6.17
CA LEU A 374 -3.40 -23.93 5.82
C LEU A 374 -3.35 -22.73 6.77
N LYS A 375 -4.50 -22.10 7.03
CA LYS A 375 -4.57 -20.99 7.98
C LYS A 375 -4.10 -21.41 9.37
N LYS A 376 -4.57 -22.55 9.89
CA LYS A 376 -4.10 -23.10 11.18
C LYS A 376 -2.59 -23.37 11.16
N SER A 377 -2.03 -23.89 10.06
CA SER A 377 -0.59 -24.08 9.88
C SER A 377 0.18 -22.77 10.03
N ILE A 378 -0.27 -21.73 9.33
CA ILE A 378 0.34 -20.39 9.40
C ILE A 378 0.24 -19.81 10.83
N ASP A 379 -0.92 -19.96 11.48
CA ASP A 379 -1.12 -19.48 12.85
C ASP A 379 -0.23 -20.25 13.86
N ASN A 380 -0.01 -21.55 13.66
CA ASN A 380 0.92 -22.34 14.46
C ASN A 380 2.37 -21.82 14.31
N VAL A 381 2.82 -21.56 13.08
CA VAL A 381 4.15 -21.01 12.83
C VAL A 381 4.29 -19.61 13.47
N LYS A 382 3.28 -18.76 13.35
CA LYS A 382 3.24 -17.41 13.98
C LYS A 382 3.30 -17.51 15.51
N SER A 383 2.59 -18.48 16.09
CA SER A 383 2.51 -18.66 17.56
C SER A 383 3.86 -18.96 18.20
N LYS A 384 4.82 -19.50 17.45
CA LYS A 384 6.20 -19.73 17.94
C LYS A 384 6.97 -18.45 18.20
N GLN A 385 6.51 -17.30 17.66
CA GLN A 385 7.14 -16.00 17.84
C GLN A 385 8.64 -15.98 17.43
N LEU A 386 9.01 -16.77 16.43
CA LEU A 386 10.36 -16.80 15.85
C LEU A 386 10.47 -15.82 14.66
N PHE A 387 9.34 -15.42 14.10
CA PHE A 387 9.27 -14.62 12.89
C PHE A 387 8.45 -13.36 13.12
N SER A 388 8.93 -12.23 12.61
CA SER A 388 8.21 -10.94 12.59
C SER A 388 7.08 -10.93 11.56
N LYS A 389 7.21 -11.76 10.51
CA LYS A 389 6.24 -11.90 9.43
C LYS A 389 6.20 -13.34 8.94
N VAL A 390 5.00 -13.86 8.68
CA VAL A 390 4.76 -15.15 8.04
C VAL A 390 3.65 -14.98 7.03
N ASP A 391 3.99 -15.10 5.76
CA ASP A 391 3.07 -15.02 4.63
C ASP A 391 3.14 -16.30 3.79
N TYR A 392 2.17 -16.49 2.92
CA TYR A 392 2.18 -17.59 1.96
C TYR A 392 1.63 -17.17 0.61
N LYS A 393 2.04 -17.89 -0.43
CA LYS A 393 1.50 -17.80 -1.77
C LYS A 393 1.25 -19.20 -2.31
N ILE A 394 0.09 -19.41 -2.94
CA ILE A 394 -0.25 -20.65 -3.61
C ILE A 394 -0.08 -20.39 -5.10
N GLU A 395 0.68 -21.25 -5.76
CA GLU A 395 0.96 -21.16 -7.20
C GLU A 395 0.56 -22.46 -7.89
N ASP A 396 0.24 -22.37 -9.18
CA ASP A 396 -0.01 -23.57 -9.99
C ASP A 396 1.27 -24.38 -10.14
N SER A 397 1.16 -25.68 -9.96
CA SER A 397 2.23 -26.63 -10.24
C SER A 397 2.16 -27.08 -11.71
N ASP A 398 3.28 -27.57 -12.25
CA ASP A 398 3.31 -28.22 -13.58
C ASP A 398 2.41 -29.47 -13.65
N LYS A 399 2.03 -30.02 -12.50
CA LYS A 399 1.11 -31.16 -12.40
C LYS A 399 -0.33 -30.69 -12.30
N LYS A 400 -1.21 -31.23 -13.15
CA LYS A 400 -2.64 -30.94 -13.13
C LYS A 400 -3.25 -31.26 -11.75
N ASN A 401 -4.04 -30.37 -11.20
CA ASN A 401 -4.68 -30.43 -9.88
C ASN A 401 -3.69 -30.39 -8.69
N PHE A 402 -2.45 -30.00 -8.91
CA PHE A 402 -1.49 -29.77 -7.85
C PHE A 402 -1.17 -28.27 -7.72
N LYS A 403 -0.87 -27.85 -6.50
CA LYS A 403 -0.45 -26.49 -6.19
C LYS A 403 0.83 -26.51 -5.37
N ASP A 404 1.72 -25.56 -5.63
CA ASP A 404 2.89 -25.32 -4.81
C ASP A 404 2.57 -24.29 -3.73
N LEU A 405 2.92 -24.59 -2.49
CA LEU A 405 2.77 -23.69 -1.35
C LEU A 405 4.11 -23.05 -1.04
N ASN A 406 4.25 -21.76 -1.32
CA ASN A 406 5.44 -20.98 -0.99
C ASN A 406 5.19 -20.23 0.32
N LEU A 407 5.94 -20.56 1.38
CA LEU A 407 5.94 -19.89 2.67
C LEU A 407 7.08 -18.87 2.71
N PHE A 408 6.76 -17.65 3.11
CA PHE A 408 7.73 -16.56 3.28
C PHE A 408 7.77 -16.16 4.75
N VAL A 409 8.91 -16.33 5.37
CA VAL A 409 9.12 -15.94 6.78
C VAL A 409 10.18 -14.83 6.86
N LYS A 410 10.06 -13.99 7.87
CA LYS A 410 11.06 -12.99 8.20
C LYS A 410 11.48 -13.18 9.65
N GLU A 411 12.74 -13.53 9.85
CA GLU A 411 13.33 -13.74 11.18
C GLU A 411 13.17 -12.49 12.07
N GLN A 412 13.11 -12.73 13.39
CA GLN A 412 13.19 -11.67 14.39
C GLN A 412 14.10 -12.10 15.55
N PRO A 413 14.65 -11.15 16.32
CA PRO A 413 15.39 -11.49 17.53
C PRO A 413 14.53 -12.30 18.49
N THR A 414 15.07 -13.43 18.97
CA THR A 414 14.39 -14.40 19.85
C THR A 414 14.94 -14.42 21.26
N GLY A 415 16.14 -13.83 21.44
CA GLY A 415 16.82 -13.71 22.73
C GLY A 415 16.29 -12.55 23.56
N ASN A 416 16.17 -12.78 24.87
CA ASN A 416 15.84 -11.76 25.87
C ASN A 416 16.74 -11.91 27.08
N ILE A 417 17.32 -10.78 27.52
CA ILE A 417 18.12 -10.69 28.74
C ILE A 417 17.37 -9.81 29.74
N SER A 418 17.18 -10.31 30.95
CA SER A 418 16.53 -9.56 32.04
C SER A 418 17.45 -9.53 33.25
N ALA A 419 17.54 -8.37 33.89
CA ALA A 419 18.22 -8.20 35.18
C ALA A 419 17.32 -7.40 36.12
N GLY A 420 17.23 -7.83 37.35
CA GLY A 420 16.44 -7.19 38.38
C GLY A 420 17.22 -7.10 39.71
N VAL A 421 16.94 -6.05 40.47
CA VAL A 421 17.43 -5.89 41.84
C VAL A 421 16.24 -5.68 42.76
N GLY A 422 16.25 -6.30 43.90
CA GLY A 422 15.22 -6.17 44.92
C GLY A 422 15.86 -6.07 46.31
N TYR A 423 15.16 -5.48 47.26
CA TYR A 423 15.54 -5.45 48.65
C TYR A 423 14.38 -5.93 49.50
N GLY A 424 14.61 -6.89 50.34
CA GLY A 424 13.59 -7.49 51.19
C GLY A 424 14.09 -7.63 52.63
N THR A 425 13.27 -8.21 53.51
CA THR A 425 13.58 -8.45 54.91
C THR A 425 14.83 -9.29 55.14
N ASN A 426 15.27 -10.09 54.17
CA ASN A 426 16.45 -10.95 54.20
C ASN A 426 17.67 -10.41 53.47
N GLY A 427 17.65 -9.11 53.11
CA GLY A 427 18.76 -8.46 52.39
C GLY A 427 18.47 -8.12 50.91
N GLY A 428 19.53 -7.80 50.20
CA GLY A 428 19.44 -7.47 48.75
C GLY A 428 19.35 -8.75 47.92
N LEU A 429 18.55 -8.72 46.87
CA LEU A 429 18.42 -9.77 45.87
C LEU A 429 18.84 -9.22 44.51
N PHE A 430 19.72 -9.92 43.83
CA PHE A 430 20.02 -9.70 42.43
C PHE A 430 19.55 -10.91 41.62
N GLU A 431 18.81 -10.68 40.57
CA GLU A 431 18.36 -11.71 39.63
C GLU A 431 18.79 -11.35 38.20
N ALA A 432 19.35 -12.31 37.49
CA ALA A 432 19.64 -12.19 36.07
C ALA A 432 19.12 -13.41 35.33
N SER A 433 18.51 -13.21 34.16
CA SER A 433 18.07 -14.30 33.33
C SER A 433 18.33 -14.04 31.85
N ILE A 434 18.64 -15.13 31.16
CA ILE A 434 18.76 -15.15 29.69
C ILE A 434 17.74 -16.16 29.20
N ASN A 435 16.92 -15.76 28.24
CA ASN A 435 15.95 -16.61 27.58
C ASN A 435 16.13 -16.52 26.07
N GLU A 436 16.47 -17.64 25.43
CA GLU A 436 16.58 -17.76 23.97
C GLU A 436 15.55 -18.75 23.46
N ARG A 437 14.60 -18.31 22.63
CA ARG A 437 13.49 -19.14 22.13
C ARG A 437 13.83 -19.96 20.89
N ASN A 438 14.94 -19.64 20.25
CA ASN A 438 15.39 -20.32 19.03
C ASN A 438 16.86 -20.74 19.15
N PHE A 439 17.19 -21.43 20.22
CA PHE A 439 18.56 -21.87 20.48
C PHE A 439 19.10 -22.72 19.33
N LEU A 440 20.21 -22.30 18.74
CA LEU A 440 20.85 -22.90 17.56
C LEU A 440 19.92 -23.04 16.33
N GLY A 441 18.89 -22.22 16.21
CA GLY A 441 17.94 -22.29 15.09
C GLY A 441 16.93 -23.44 15.15
N GLN A 442 16.92 -24.21 16.24
CA GLN A 442 16.11 -25.45 16.39
C GLN A 442 14.74 -25.20 17.02
N GLY A 443 14.35 -23.95 17.26
CA GLY A 443 13.08 -23.62 17.92
C GLY A 443 13.04 -24.08 19.38
N ILE A 444 14.18 -24.38 19.97
CA ILE A 444 14.32 -24.80 21.36
C ILE A 444 14.35 -23.56 22.25
N ASN A 445 13.52 -23.55 23.29
CA ASN A 445 13.53 -22.50 24.29
C ASN A 445 14.53 -22.83 25.39
N LEU A 446 15.67 -22.12 25.40
CA LEU A 446 16.69 -22.23 26.45
C LEU A 446 16.54 -21.05 27.41
N LYS A 447 16.26 -21.33 28.67
CA LYS A 447 16.19 -20.34 29.75
C LYS A 447 17.19 -20.68 30.84
N THR A 448 18.03 -19.73 31.17
CA THR A 448 18.91 -19.81 32.33
C THR A 448 18.73 -18.60 33.24
N TRP A 449 18.87 -18.79 34.54
CA TRP A 449 18.74 -17.70 35.50
C TRP A 449 19.69 -17.92 36.66
N THR A 450 20.07 -16.86 37.31
CA THR A 450 20.85 -16.86 38.52
C THR A 450 20.27 -15.87 39.53
N ASN A 451 20.27 -16.26 40.81
CA ASN A 451 19.83 -15.43 41.91
C ASN A 451 20.98 -15.36 42.93
N ILE A 452 21.34 -14.16 43.34
CA ILE A 452 22.33 -13.90 44.37
C ILE A 452 21.60 -13.14 45.48
N LYS A 453 21.64 -13.73 46.70
CA LYS A 453 21.09 -13.15 47.92
C LYS A 453 22.15 -12.55 48.79
#